data_17f181595bf64845de401fb71732f281
#
_entry.id   17f181595bf64845de401fb71732f281
#
_cell.length_a   1.000
_cell.length_b   1.000
_cell.length_c   1.000
_cell.angle_alpha   90.00
_cell.angle_beta   90.00
_cell.angle_gamma   90.00
#
_symmetry.space_group_name_H-M   'P 1'
#
loop_
_entity.id
_entity.type
_entity.pdbx_description
1 polymer ?
#
loop_
_entity_poly.entity_id
_entity_poly.type
_entity_poly.pdbx_seq_one_letter_code
_entity_poly.pdbx_strand_id
1 'polypeptide(L)'
;MPPLPLRLSALVLALGLSACDDAPRFTKAEPGEARSGGKTTVRKTDQNAFSLPSANLPPSRRVDFSVGNSFFRNPWVIAPSTTTARDGLGPLFNTNACQNCHIKDGRGHPPEPDASNAVSMLVRLSIPDAPAYAQVIERLGVVPEPVYGGQFQDMAIPGVVPEGKVRVDYTPVLVRFKDGTEVELRKPSLNITQLGYGPMHPDTRFSARVAPPMIGL
;
A
#
# COMPACT_ATOMS: atom_id res chain seq x y z
N MET A 1 13.42 59.22 53.23
CA MET A 1 12.98 58.31 52.20
C MET A 1 13.43 56.87 52.57
N PRO A 2 12.54 55.97 52.95
CA PRO A 2 12.91 54.60 53.29
C PRO A 2 13.02 53.76 52.05
N PRO A 3 13.89 52.72 52.01
CA PRO A 3 14.04 51.86 50.86
C PRO A 3 12.88 50.83 50.73
N LEU A 4 12.38 50.63 49.50
CA LEU A 4 11.35 49.68 49.12
C LEU A 4 11.89 48.26 49.25
N PRO A 5 11.09 47.27 49.70
CA PRO A 5 11.59 45.92 49.95
C PRO A 5 11.74 45.09 48.69
N LEU A 6 12.90 44.49 48.62
CA LEU A 6 13.39 43.53 47.57
C LEU A 6 12.70 42.17 47.72
N ARG A 7 11.35 42.08 47.67
CA ARG A 7 10.60 40.81 47.82
C ARG A 7 9.65 40.46 46.69
N LEU A 8 9.69 41.20 45.57
CA LEU A 8 8.76 40.94 44.46
C LEU A 8 9.41 40.24 43.25
N SER A 9 10.72 40.03 43.27
CA SER A 9 11.41 39.43 42.11
C SER A 9 11.61 37.92 42.18
N ALA A 10 11.29 37.28 43.32
CA ALA A 10 11.46 35.83 43.47
C ALA A 10 10.24 34.98 43.07
N LEU A 11 9.07 35.62 42.81
CA LEU A 11 7.82 34.89 42.51
C LEU A 11 7.54 34.69 41.04
N VAL A 12 8.29 35.32 40.13
CA VAL A 12 8.08 35.22 38.68
C VAL A 12 8.95 34.13 38.02
N LEU A 13 9.96 33.60 38.70
CA LEU A 13 10.88 32.59 38.17
C LEU A 13 10.45 31.14 38.42
N ALA A 14 9.38 30.91 39.18
CA ALA A 14 8.90 29.56 39.53
C ALA A 14 7.76 29.05 38.60
N LEU A 15 7.27 29.85 37.65
CA LEU A 15 6.16 29.49 36.75
C LEU A 15 6.60 29.01 35.35
N GLY A 16 7.89 28.87 35.11
CA GLY A 16 8.44 28.58 33.78
C GLY A 16 8.91 27.14 33.55
N LEU A 17 8.73 26.20 34.49
CA LEU A 17 9.30 24.83 34.39
C LEU A 17 8.24 23.70 34.38
N SER A 18 7.00 23.97 34.01
CA SER A 18 5.96 22.96 33.91
C SER A 18 5.51 22.76 32.46
N ALA A 19 6.44 22.73 31.51
CA ALA A 19 6.10 22.37 30.14
C ALA A 19 7.09 21.34 29.67
N CYS A 20 6.53 20.21 29.25
CA CYS A 20 7.13 19.03 28.60
C CYS A 20 7.36 17.82 29.52
N ASP A 21 6.30 17.30 30.08
CA ASP A 21 6.22 15.87 30.37
C ASP A 21 5.52 15.18 29.22
N ASP A 22 6.16 15.16 28.04
CA ASP A 22 5.71 14.45 26.82
C ASP A 22 6.13 12.96 26.87
N ALA A 23 6.01 12.33 28.01
CA ALA A 23 6.01 10.88 28.04
C ALA A 23 4.73 10.40 27.34
N PRO A 24 4.80 9.48 26.35
CA PRO A 24 3.62 8.96 25.69
C PRO A 24 2.72 8.33 26.75
N ARG A 25 1.62 9.00 27.08
CA ARG A 25 0.61 8.44 27.97
C ARG A 25 -0.13 7.36 27.22
N PHE A 26 0.31 6.11 27.41
CA PHE A 26 -0.48 4.95 26.98
C PHE A 26 -1.80 4.99 27.77
N THR A 27 -2.86 5.44 27.10
CA THR A 27 -4.20 5.35 27.65
C THR A 27 -4.65 3.91 27.66
N LYS A 28 -5.40 3.52 28.70
CA LYS A 28 -6.04 2.20 28.71
C LYS A 28 -6.95 2.08 27.51
N ALA A 29 -6.92 0.91 26.83
CA ALA A 29 -7.77 0.63 25.69
C ALA A 29 -9.25 0.91 26.01
N GLU A 30 -9.95 1.56 25.08
CA GLU A 30 -11.35 1.85 25.23
C GLU A 30 -12.21 0.58 25.16
N PRO A 31 -13.40 0.58 25.83
CA PRO A 31 -14.33 -0.55 25.68
C PRO A 31 -14.73 -0.76 24.23
N GLY A 32 -14.45 -1.95 23.69
CA GLY A 32 -14.75 -2.30 22.32
C GLY A 32 -13.65 -2.03 21.29
N GLU A 33 -12.54 -1.39 21.65
CA GLU A 33 -11.42 -1.12 20.76
C GLU A 33 -10.89 -2.38 20.03
N ALA A 34 -10.82 -3.52 20.75
CA ALA A 34 -10.46 -4.81 20.18
C ALA A 34 -11.51 -5.38 19.18
N ARG A 35 -12.63 -4.66 18.97
CA ARG A 35 -13.70 -5.00 18.04
C ARG A 35 -14.11 -3.77 17.24
N SER A 36 -13.16 -3.09 16.65
CA SER A 36 -13.40 -1.89 15.86
C SER A 36 -14.41 -2.11 14.71
N GLY A 37 -14.49 -3.32 14.16
CA GLY A 37 -15.52 -3.74 13.22
C GLY A 37 -16.88 -4.10 13.85
N GLY A 38 -17.05 -3.98 15.17
CA GLY A 38 -18.30 -4.31 15.85
C GLY A 38 -18.73 -5.77 15.64
N LYS A 39 -19.96 -5.96 15.13
CA LYS A 39 -20.54 -7.29 14.85
C LYS A 39 -19.87 -8.02 13.68
N THR A 40 -19.13 -7.32 12.83
CA THR A 40 -18.40 -7.92 11.70
C THR A 40 -17.07 -8.53 12.13
N THR A 41 -16.57 -8.17 13.32
CA THR A 41 -15.26 -8.60 13.81
C THR A 41 -15.18 -10.11 13.96
N VAL A 42 -14.20 -10.72 13.29
CA VAL A 42 -13.82 -12.12 13.44
C VAL A 42 -12.56 -12.21 14.30
N ARG A 43 -12.53 -13.12 15.27
CA ARG A 43 -11.35 -13.37 16.10
C ARG A 43 -10.58 -14.56 15.54
N LYS A 44 -9.53 -14.29 14.80
CA LYS A 44 -8.60 -15.28 14.28
C LYS A 44 -7.20 -14.68 14.23
N THR A 45 -6.21 -15.46 14.67
CA THR A 45 -4.82 -14.99 14.82
C THR A 45 -3.83 -15.76 13.94
N ASP A 46 -4.32 -16.71 13.14
CA ASP A 46 -3.49 -17.48 12.22
C ASP A 46 -3.36 -16.78 10.84
N GLN A 47 -2.62 -17.41 9.96
CA GLN A 47 -2.37 -16.93 8.59
C GLN A 47 -3.62 -16.73 7.72
N ASN A 48 -4.81 -17.17 8.15
CA ASN A 48 -6.08 -16.99 7.44
C ASN A 48 -6.97 -15.93 8.12
N ALA A 49 -6.39 -15.11 8.99
CA ALA A 49 -7.15 -14.14 9.79
C ALA A 49 -7.95 -13.15 8.92
N PHE A 50 -7.47 -12.84 7.73
CA PHE A 50 -8.10 -11.88 6.82
C PHE A 50 -9.04 -12.52 5.79
N SER A 51 -8.94 -13.83 5.57
CA SER A 51 -9.68 -14.57 4.52
C SER A 51 -11.05 -15.09 4.99
N LEU A 52 -11.62 -14.49 6.01
CA LEU A 52 -12.88 -14.95 6.59
C LEU A 52 -14.01 -13.99 6.28
N PRO A 53 -15.22 -14.50 6.02
CA PRO A 53 -16.39 -13.65 5.90
C PRO A 53 -16.67 -12.91 7.21
N SER A 54 -17.30 -11.75 7.13
CA SER A 54 -17.78 -11.02 8.31
C SER A 54 -18.55 -11.94 9.25
N ALA A 55 -18.33 -11.81 10.58
CA ALA A 55 -18.94 -12.70 11.58
C ALA A 55 -20.47 -12.67 11.56
N ASN A 56 -21.06 -11.55 11.17
CA ASN A 56 -22.52 -11.33 11.07
C ASN A 56 -23.12 -11.71 9.71
N LEU A 57 -22.33 -12.28 8.79
CA LEU A 57 -22.85 -12.76 7.50
C LEU A 57 -23.79 -13.95 7.73
N PRO A 58 -25.05 -13.89 7.27
CA PRO A 58 -26.00 -14.99 7.43
C PRO A 58 -25.50 -16.27 6.76
N PRO A 59 -25.78 -17.46 7.31
CA PRO A 59 -25.35 -18.73 6.72
C PRO A 59 -25.76 -18.90 5.24
N SER A 60 -26.93 -18.39 4.85
CA SER A 60 -27.42 -18.41 3.46
C SER A 60 -26.55 -17.62 2.49
N ARG A 61 -25.79 -16.60 2.96
CA ARG A 61 -24.91 -15.79 2.14
C ARG A 61 -23.44 -16.25 2.14
N ARG A 62 -23.11 -17.27 2.93
CA ARG A 62 -21.73 -17.78 3.01
C ARG A 62 -21.28 -18.48 1.72
N VAL A 63 -22.22 -19.07 0.98
CA VAL A 63 -21.94 -19.63 -0.35
C VAL A 63 -21.56 -18.53 -1.32
N ASP A 64 -22.27 -17.41 -1.33
CA ASP A 64 -21.96 -16.25 -2.19
C ASP A 64 -20.55 -15.73 -1.90
N PHE A 65 -20.18 -15.60 -0.61
CA PHE A 65 -18.82 -15.24 -0.22
C PHE A 65 -17.78 -16.22 -0.76
N SER A 66 -18.03 -17.53 -0.65
CA SER A 66 -17.10 -18.57 -1.14
C SER A 66 -16.95 -18.54 -2.66
N VAL A 67 -18.02 -18.25 -3.39
CA VAL A 67 -17.99 -18.07 -4.85
C VAL A 67 -17.19 -16.82 -5.20
N GLY A 68 -17.46 -15.69 -4.58
CA GLY A 68 -16.70 -14.45 -4.78
C GLY A 68 -15.21 -14.61 -4.47
N ASN A 69 -14.90 -15.23 -3.34
CA ASN A 69 -13.52 -15.53 -2.96
C ASN A 69 -12.82 -16.46 -3.98
N SER A 70 -13.57 -17.35 -4.65
CA SER A 70 -13.03 -18.17 -5.74
C SER A 70 -12.53 -17.32 -6.91
N PHE A 71 -13.27 -16.26 -7.30
CA PHE A 71 -12.82 -15.33 -8.34
C PHE A 71 -11.58 -14.53 -7.92
N PHE A 72 -11.48 -14.17 -6.66
CA PHE A 72 -10.33 -13.47 -6.12
C PHE A 72 -9.06 -14.34 -6.09
N ARG A 73 -9.20 -15.61 -5.73
CA ARG A 73 -8.08 -16.53 -5.50
C ARG A 73 -7.57 -17.22 -6.75
N ASN A 74 -8.47 -17.60 -7.66
CA ASN A 74 -8.08 -18.40 -8.80
C ASN A 74 -7.56 -17.55 -9.97
N PRO A 75 -6.58 -18.06 -10.74
CA PRO A 75 -6.04 -17.33 -11.88
C PRO A 75 -7.10 -17.07 -12.97
N TRP A 76 -7.07 -15.87 -13.50
CA TRP A 76 -7.75 -15.50 -14.75
C TRP A 76 -6.93 -15.99 -15.94
N VAL A 77 -7.61 -16.39 -16.99
CA VAL A 77 -7.01 -16.93 -18.20
C VAL A 77 -7.43 -16.14 -19.45
N ILE A 78 -6.67 -16.30 -20.52
CA ILE A 78 -6.94 -15.64 -21.80
C ILE A 78 -8.24 -16.17 -22.39
N ALA A 79 -9.06 -15.29 -22.93
CA ALA A 79 -10.25 -15.65 -23.70
C ALA A 79 -9.88 -16.00 -25.16
N PRO A 80 -10.60 -16.96 -25.81
CA PRO A 80 -11.60 -17.84 -25.23
C PRO A 80 -10.97 -19.03 -24.49
N SER A 81 -11.61 -19.45 -23.39
CA SER A 81 -11.18 -20.60 -22.61
C SER A 81 -12.35 -21.49 -22.20
N THR A 82 -12.07 -22.75 -21.91
CA THR A 82 -13.05 -23.66 -21.28
C THR A 82 -13.45 -23.22 -19.87
N THR A 83 -12.61 -22.42 -19.23
CA THR A 83 -12.89 -21.78 -17.93
C THR A 83 -13.62 -20.44 -18.12
N THR A 84 -14.82 -20.49 -18.74
CA THR A 84 -15.58 -19.31 -19.17
C THR A 84 -15.91 -18.32 -18.04
N ALA A 85 -15.98 -18.77 -16.79
CA ALA A 85 -16.25 -17.90 -15.65
C ALA A 85 -15.06 -17.00 -15.26
N ARG A 86 -13.86 -17.27 -15.74
CA ARG A 86 -12.61 -16.56 -15.42
C ARG A 86 -11.71 -16.37 -16.64
N ASP A 87 -12.28 -16.41 -17.84
CA ASP A 87 -11.57 -15.97 -19.04
C ASP A 87 -11.66 -14.46 -19.21
N GLY A 88 -10.86 -13.92 -20.13
CA GLY A 88 -10.79 -12.46 -20.34
C GLY A 88 -9.65 -11.76 -19.62
N LEU A 89 -8.58 -12.51 -19.24
CA LEU A 89 -7.32 -11.87 -18.85
C LEU A 89 -6.86 -10.94 -19.96
N GLY A 90 -6.65 -9.68 -19.63
CA GLY A 90 -6.23 -8.65 -20.57
C GLY A 90 -4.82 -8.90 -21.14
N PRO A 91 -4.46 -8.21 -22.25
CA PRO A 91 -3.18 -8.42 -22.92
C PRO A 91 -1.97 -8.03 -22.06
N LEU A 92 -2.13 -7.04 -21.20
CA LEU A 92 -1.11 -6.54 -20.27
C LEU A 92 -1.64 -6.62 -18.85
N PHE A 93 -0.80 -7.01 -17.90
CA PHE A 93 -1.18 -7.18 -16.50
C PHE A 93 0.06 -7.22 -15.58
N ASN A 94 -0.13 -7.08 -14.28
CA ASN A 94 0.93 -7.29 -13.28
C ASN A 94 0.87 -8.69 -12.66
N THR A 95 -0.34 -9.28 -12.60
CA THR A 95 -0.56 -10.66 -12.15
C THR A 95 -1.91 -11.15 -12.65
N ASN A 96 -2.10 -12.46 -12.71
CA ASN A 96 -3.32 -13.06 -13.21
C ASN A 96 -4.32 -13.49 -12.11
N ALA A 97 -4.05 -13.19 -10.84
CA ALA A 97 -4.99 -13.41 -9.74
C ALA A 97 -4.82 -12.31 -8.68
N CYS A 98 -5.92 -11.87 -8.09
CA CYS A 98 -5.87 -10.85 -7.03
C CYS A 98 -5.05 -11.32 -5.82
N GLN A 99 -5.22 -12.59 -5.44
CA GLN A 99 -4.51 -13.18 -4.31
C GLN A 99 -2.98 -13.26 -4.49
N ASN A 100 -2.45 -13.20 -5.70
CA ASN A 100 -1.00 -13.19 -5.90
C ASN A 100 -0.35 -11.91 -5.32
N CYS A 101 -1.07 -10.79 -5.36
CA CYS A 101 -0.66 -9.54 -4.71
C CYS A 101 -1.15 -9.44 -3.27
N HIS A 102 -2.37 -9.92 -2.99
CA HIS A 102 -3.04 -9.86 -1.69
C HIS A 102 -3.05 -11.24 -1.03
N ILE A 103 -1.89 -11.76 -0.70
CA ILE A 103 -1.72 -13.14 -0.21
C ILE A 103 -2.61 -13.40 1.02
N LYS A 104 -3.56 -14.34 0.88
CA LYS A 104 -4.57 -14.66 1.91
C LYS A 104 -5.33 -13.43 2.40
N ASP A 105 -5.72 -12.55 1.48
CA ASP A 105 -6.39 -11.29 1.72
C ASP A 105 -5.58 -10.33 2.59
N GLY A 106 -4.32 -10.65 2.81
CA GLY A 106 -3.36 -9.86 3.57
C GLY A 106 -2.66 -8.81 2.72
N ARG A 107 -1.68 -8.20 3.34
CA ARG A 107 -0.79 -7.22 2.69
C ARG A 107 0.21 -7.96 1.80
N GLY A 108 0.51 -7.38 0.63
CA GLY A 108 1.66 -7.75 -0.15
C GLY A 108 2.98 -7.31 0.49
N HIS A 109 4.06 -7.55 -0.21
CA HIS A 109 5.41 -7.17 0.21
C HIS A 109 6.20 -6.57 -0.96
N PRO A 110 7.21 -5.73 -0.70
CA PRO A 110 8.15 -5.30 -1.74
C PRO A 110 8.89 -6.54 -2.30
N PRO A 111 9.33 -6.50 -3.55
CA PRO A 111 10.13 -7.60 -4.11
C PRO A 111 11.42 -7.78 -3.30
N GLU A 112 11.87 -9.03 -3.16
CA GLU A 112 13.17 -9.32 -2.59
C GLU A 112 14.29 -8.87 -3.55
N PRO A 113 15.52 -8.65 -3.04
CA PRO A 113 16.68 -8.45 -3.89
C PRO A 113 16.77 -9.57 -4.94
N ASP A 114 17.06 -9.22 -6.19
CA ASP A 114 17.18 -10.16 -7.32
C ASP A 114 15.86 -10.83 -7.78
N ALA A 115 14.69 -10.42 -7.24
CA ALA A 115 13.41 -10.88 -7.77
C ALA A 115 13.24 -10.50 -9.25
N SER A 116 12.79 -11.45 -10.06
CA SER A 116 12.60 -11.27 -11.50
C SER A 116 11.38 -10.41 -11.87
N ASN A 117 10.48 -10.20 -10.92
CA ASN A 117 9.28 -9.38 -11.06
C ASN A 117 8.88 -8.76 -9.73
N ALA A 118 7.96 -7.82 -9.80
CA ALA A 118 7.45 -7.08 -8.64
C ALA A 118 6.04 -7.55 -8.22
N VAL A 119 5.75 -8.84 -8.26
CA VAL A 119 4.46 -9.38 -7.77
C VAL A 119 4.23 -8.91 -6.33
N SER A 120 3.03 -8.53 -5.97
CA SER A 120 2.64 -7.88 -4.71
C SER A 120 2.99 -6.39 -4.60
N MET A 121 3.65 -5.83 -5.58
CA MET A 121 3.91 -4.40 -5.71
C MET A 121 3.62 -3.96 -7.14
N LEU A 122 2.92 -2.84 -7.32
CA LEU A 122 2.71 -2.23 -8.63
C LEU A 122 3.36 -0.85 -8.68
N VAL A 123 3.64 -0.38 -9.88
CA VAL A 123 4.19 0.96 -10.11
C VAL A 123 3.13 1.84 -10.78
N ARG A 124 2.72 2.90 -10.07
CA ARG A 124 1.87 3.94 -10.64
C ARG A 124 2.74 4.95 -11.37
N LEU A 125 2.24 5.41 -12.51
CA LEU A 125 2.89 6.37 -13.38
C LEU A 125 2.08 7.64 -13.48
N SER A 126 2.75 8.76 -13.60
CA SER A 126 2.13 10.05 -13.89
C SER A 126 3.15 11.02 -14.49
N ILE A 127 2.66 12.06 -15.11
CA ILE A 127 3.47 13.23 -15.48
C ILE A 127 2.97 14.46 -14.70
N PRO A 128 3.75 15.54 -14.61
CA PRO A 128 3.31 16.79 -13.99
C PRO A 128 2.03 17.33 -14.63
N ASP A 129 1.21 17.97 -13.81
CA ASP A 129 0.04 18.69 -14.27
C ASP A 129 0.44 19.95 -15.09
N ALA A 130 -0.45 20.29 -16.01
CA ALA A 130 -0.37 21.52 -16.78
C ALA A 130 -1.80 21.97 -17.14
N PRO A 131 -2.03 23.26 -17.45
CA PRO A 131 -3.36 23.76 -17.81
C PRO A 131 -4.04 22.98 -18.94
N ALA A 132 -3.28 22.43 -19.87
CA ALA A 132 -3.78 21.59 -20.95
C ALA A 132 -4.44 20.27 -20.46
N TYR A 133 -4.15 19.83 -19.26
CA TYR A 133 -4.66 18.58 -18.67
C TYR A 133 -5.77 18.79 -17.62
N ALA A 134 -6.33 20.01 -17.50
CA ALA A 134 -7.31 20.33 -16.45
C ALA A 134 -8.48 19.34 -16.38
N GLN A 135 -9.07 18.95 -17.52
CA GLN A 135 -10.16 17.97 -17.58
C GLN A 135 -9.72 16.55 -17.17
N VAL A 136 -8.47 16.18 -17.48
CA VAL A 136 -7.91 14.88 -17.08
C VAL A 136 -7.73 14.84 -15.57
N ILE A 137 -7.22 15.92 -14.98
CA ILE A 137 -7.00 16.06 -13.53
C ILE A 137 -8.34 16.06 -12.79
N GLU A 138 -9.34 16.79 -13.28
CA GLU A 138 -10.69 16.79 -12.69
C GLU A 138 -11.29 15.39 -12.64
N ARG A 139 -11.09 14.58 -13.67
CA ARG A 139 -11.64 13.23 -13.78
C ARG A 139 -10.82 12.16 -13.05
N LEU A 140 -9.49 12.21 -13.14
CA LEU A 140 -8.59 11.14 -12.69
C LEU A 140 -7.75 11.51 -11.45
N GLY A 141 -7.71 12.80 -11.09
CA GLY A 141 -6.86 13.31 -10.01
C GLY A 141 -5.37 13.36 -10.31
N VAL A 142 -4.95 12.87 -11.48
CA VAL A 142 -3.55 12.79 -11.93
C VAL A 142 -3.52 12.72 -13.47
N VAL A 143 -2.43 13.18 -14.06
CA VAL A 143 -2.18 13.02 -15.50
C VAL A 143 -1.40 11.72 -15.70
N PRO A 144 -1.98 10.70 -16.36
CA PRO A 144 -1.27 9.46 -16.68
C PRO A 144 -0.08 9.71 -17.60
N GLU A 145 0.90 8.81 -17.56
CA GLU A 145 1.98 8.78 -18.53
C GLU A 145 1.42 8.52 -19.96
N PRO A 146 1.83 9.28 -20.98
CA PRO A 146 1.17 9.23 -22.29
C PRO A 146 1.26 7.91 -23.06
N VAL A 147 2.33 7.11 -22.84
CA VAL A 147 2.56 5.84 -23.53
C VAL A 147 2.08 4.66 -22.68
N TYR A 148 2.41 4.67 -21.41
CA TYR A 148 2.22 3.54 -20.47
C TYR A 148 1.02 3.72 -19.52
N GLY A 149 0.29 4.81 -19.62
CA GLY A 149 -0.89 5.06 -18.81
C GLY A 149 -0.59 5.35 -17.33
N GLY A 150 -1.53 5.00 -16.46
CA GLY A 150 -1.43 5.32 -15.02
C GLY A 150 -0.84 4.20 -14.16
N GLN A 151 -0.52 3.04 -14.73
CA GLN A 151 0.04 1.88 -14.06
C GLN A 151 0.88 1.06 -15.02
N PHE A 152 2.11 0.77 -14.63
CA PHE A 152 3.03 -0.03 -15.43
C PHE A 152 2.71 -1.52 -15.35
N GLN A 153 2.61 -2.20 -16.50
CA GLN A 153 2.24 -3.61 -16.63
C GLN A 153 3.48 -4.43 -17.08
N ASP A 154 4.08 -5.13 -16.17
CA ASP A 154 5.34 -5.85 -16.39
C ASP A 154 5.16 -7.29 -16.89
N MET A 155 3.91 -7.72 -17.11
CA MET A 155 3.53 -9.01 -17.68
C MET A 155 2.58 -8.84 -18.85
N ALA A 156 2.58 -9.82 -19.74
CA ALA A 156 1.70 -9.88 -20.92
C ALA A 156 1.27 -11.31 -21.23
N ILE A 157 0.17 -11.44 -22.00
CA ILE A 157 -0.23 -12.72 -22.59
C ILE A 157 0.77 -13.15 -23.67
N PRO A 158 0.87 -14.44 -24.03
CA PRO A 158 1.67 -14.91 -25.15
C PRO A 158 1.38 -14.15 -26.44
N GLY A 159 2.43 -13.71 -27.12
CA GLY A 159 2.34 -12.94 -28.36
C GLY A 159 2.21 -11.41 -28.18
N VAL A 160 2.08 -10.93 -26.95
CA VAL A 160 2.09 -9.49 -26.62
C VAL A 160 3.38 -9.16 -25.88
N VAL A 161 3.97 -8.02 -26.22
CA VAL A 161 5.16 -7.52 -25.52
C VAL A 161 4.73 -6.87 -24.22
N PRO A 162 5.32 -7.22 -23.06
CA PRO A 162 5.07 -6.50 -21.80
C PRO A 162 5.57 -5.05 -21.90
N GLU A 163 5.07 -4.18 -21.06
CA GLU A 163 5.50 -2.77 -21.04
C GLU A 163 6.97 -2.61 -20.66
N GLY A 164 7.53 -3.55 -19.93
CA GLY A 164 8.94 -3.62 -19.60
C GLY A 164 9.20 -4.46 -18.35
N LYS A 165 10.28 -4.16 -17.64
CA LYS A 165 10.68 -4.85 -16.40
C LYS A 165 10.83 -3.87 -15.25
N VAL A 166 10.29 -4.26 -14.10
CA VAL A 166 10.44 -3.54 -12.83
C VAL A 166 11.47 -4.26 -11.98
N ARG A 167 12.47 -3.52 -11.51
CA ARG A 167 13.46 -4.00 -10.53
C ARG A 167 13.57 -3.00 -9.39
N VAL A 168 13.74 -3.51 -8.17
CA VAL A 168 14.00 -2.69 -6.99
C VAL A 168 15.36 -3.09 -6.42
N ASP A 169 16.27 -2.14 -6.41
CA ASP A 169 17.56 -2.28 -5.74
C ASP A 169 17.47 -1.66 -4.34
N TYR A 170 18.22 -2.19 -3.38
CA TYR A 170 18.19 -1.72 -2.00
C TYR A 170 19.56 -1.27 -1.55
N THR A 171 19.62 -0.11 -0.92
CA THR A 171 20.80 0.39 -0.23
C THR A 171 20.56 0.31 1.27
N PRO A 172 21.44 -0.33 2.05
CA PRO A 172 21.30 -0.38 3.50
C PRO A 172 21.44 1.02 4.11
N VAL A 173 20.62 1.32 5.10
CA VAL A 173 20.63 2.58 5.87
C VAL A 173 20.57 2.22 7.35
N LEU A 174 21.66 2.48 8.07
CA LEU A 174 21.70 2.28 9.51
C LEU A 174 20.97 3.43 10.22
N VAL A 175 20.00 3.10 11.03
CA VAL A 175 19.25 4.04 11.88
C VAL A 175 19.49 3.71 13.34
N ARG A 176 19.91 4.70 14.13
CA ARG A 176 20.12 4.56 15.56
C ARG A 176 19.02 5.30 16.32
N PHE A 177 18.31 4.59 17.17
CA PHE A 177 17.31 5.16 18.07
C PHE A 177 17.93 5.85 19.28
N LYS A 178 17.12 6.64 19.99
CA LYS A 178 17.58 7.40 21.17
C LYS A 178 18.05 6.49 22.33
N ASP A 179 17.52 5.27 22.41
CA ASP A 179 17.90 4.25 23.41
C ASP A 179 19.19 3.49 23.02
N GLY A 180 19.81 3.83 21.89
CA GLY A 180 21.01 3.20 21.39
C GLY A 180 20.77 1.98 20.49
N THR A 181 19.52 1.51 20.33
CA THR A 181 19.19 0.43 19.43
C THR A 181 19.51 0.79 17.99
N GLU A 182 20.17 -0.09 17.27
CA GLU A 182 20.49 0.08 15.85
C GLU A 182 19.63 -0.86 15.00
N VAL A 183 19.05 -0.29 13.94
CA VAL A 183 18.25 -1.04 12.96
C VAL A 183 18.76 -0.71 11.56
N GLU A 184 19.03 -1.72 10.77
CA GLU A 184 19.35 -1.57 9.36
C GLU A 184 18.05 -1.54 8.55
N LEU A 185 17.79 -0.42 7.89
CA LEU A 185 16.70 -0.24 6.95
C LEU A 185 17.19 -0.44 5.52
N ARG A 186 16.28 -0.76 4.62
CA ARG A 186 16.54 -0.88 3.17
C ARG A 186 15.92 0.31 2.44
N LYS A 187 16.73 1.19 1.87
CA LYS A 187 16.27 2.28 1.02
C LYS A 187 16.06 1.75 -0.40
N PRO A 188 14.81 1.71 -0.92
CA PRO A 188 14.55 1.20 -2.26
C PRO A 188 14.94 2.22 -3.34
N SER A 189 15.43 1.71 -4.46
CA SER A 189 15.62 2.45 -5.72
C SER A 189 14.91 1.67 -6.83
N LEU A 190 13.93 2.29 -7.47
CA LEU A 190 13.12 1.70 -8.52
C LEU A 190 13.82 1.88 -9.88
N ASN A 191 14.00 0.78 -10.61
CA ASN A 191 14.53 0.76 -11.96
C ASN A 191 13.50 0.14 -12.91
N ILE A 192 13.19 0.85 -14.00
CA ILE A 192 12.34 0.36 -15.08
C ILE A 192 13.20 0.22 -16.32
N THR A 193 13.20 -0.97 -16.92
CA THR A 193 14.06 -1.32 -18.05
C THR A 193 13.30 -2.09 -19.11
N GLN A 194 13.91 -2.29 -20.27
CA GLN A 194 13.36 -3.08 -21.37
C GLN A 194 11.96 -2.60 -21.82
N LEU A 195 11.80 -1.28 -21.94
CA LEU A 195 10.55 -0.66 -22.37
C LEU A 195 10.10 -1.21 -23.73
N GLY A 196 8.87 -1.76 -23.77
CA GLY A 196 8.32 -2.46 -24.93
C GLY A 196 7.66 -1.52 -25.97
N TYR A 197 7.29 -0.28 -25.56
CA TYR A 197 6.47 0.62 -26.37
C TYR A 197 7.12 2.00 -26.60
N GLY A 198 8.43 2.05 -26.46
CA GLY A 198 9.21 3.30 -26.66
C GLY A 198 9.55 4.02 -25.36
N PRO A 199 10.17 5.20 -25.46
CA PRO A 199 10.59 5.96 -24.27
C PRO A 199 9.38 6.53 -23.52
N MET A 200 9.49 6.60 -22.20
CA MET A 200 8.56 7.34 -21.36
C MET A 200 8.75 8.84 -21.52
N HIS A 201 7.73 9.60 -21.13
CA HIS A 201 7.84 11.06 -21.04
C HIS A 201 9.01 11.43 -20.08
N PRO A 202 9.83 12.43 -20.41
CA PRO A 202 11.02 12.77 -19.61
C PRO A 202 10.72 13.12 -18.15
N ASP A 203 9.54 13.68 -17.88
CA ASP A 203 9.10 14.05 -16.54
C ASP A 203 8.24 12.97 -15.87
N THR A 204 8.31 11.72 -16.33
CA THR A 204 7.55 10.62 -15.73
C THR A 204 7.93 10.42 -14.25
N ARG A 205 6.90 10.40 -13.41
CA ARG A 205 6.99 10.15 -11.97
C ARG A 205 6.54 8.73 -11.67
N PHE A 206 7.25 8.09 -10.76
CA PHE A 206 7.02 6.71 -10.34
C PHE A 206 6.55 6.66 -8.89
N SER A 207 5.56 5.83 -8.61
CA SER A 207 5.11 5.55 -7.25
C SER A 207 4.93 4.03 -7.08
N ALA A 208 5.90 3.39 -6.44
CA ALA A 208 5.81 1.98 -6.07
C ALA A 208 4.80 1.82 -4.93
N ARG A 209 3.87 0.86 -5.09
CA ARG A 209 2.79 0.61 -4.14
C ARG A 209 2.68 -0.87 -3.83
N VAL A 210 2.87 -1.22 -2.59
CA VAL A 210 2.63 -2.57 -2.07
C VAL A 210 1.14 -2.76 -1.84
N ALA A 211 0.63 -3.93 -2.21
CA ALA A 211 -0.77 -4.29 -2.07
C ALA A 211 -1.24 -4.17 -0.60
N PRO A 212 -2.33 -3.44 -0.30
CA PRO A 212 -2.89 -3.34 1.04
C PRO A 212 -3.62 -4.63 1.45
N PRO A 213 -3.97 -4.82 2.74
CA PRO A 213 -4.84 -5.93 3.14
C PRO A 213 -6.25 -5.75 2.61
N MET A 214 -6.92 -6.86 2.29
CA MET A 214 -8.27 -6.95 1.72
C MET A 214 -9.19 -7.73 2.66
N ILE A 215 -9.34 -7.24 3.89
CA ILE A 215 -10.02 -7.95 4.96
C ILE A 215 -11.51 -8.09 4.68
N GLY A 216 -12.01 -9.34 4.62
CA GLY A 216 -13.43 -9.65 4.50
C GLY A 216 -14.02 -9.48 3.08
N LEU A 217 -13.18 -9.50 2.06
CA LEU A 217 -13.59 -9.47 0.65
C LEU A 217 -13.78 -10.86 0.06
#